data_78f941b1bdf42c786d53cdb5ea0c29bd
#
_entry.id   78f941b1bdf42c786d53cdb5ea0c29bd
#
_cell.length_a   1.000
_cell.length_b   1.000
_cell.length_c   1.000
_cell.angle_alpha   90.00
_cell.angle_beta   90.00
_cell.angle_gamma   90.00
#
_symmetry.space_group_name_H-M   'P 1'
#
loop_
_entity.id
_entity.type
_entity.pdbx_description
1 polymer ?
#
loop_
_entity_poly.entity_id
_entity_poly.type
_entity_poly.pdbx_seq_one_letter_code
_entity_poly.pdbx_strand_id
1 'polypeptide(L)'
;MKNQPKDTKTTSTAIPQSTGTFSFAKQNQQSLPSPQETSTSTPVVSAEPVTEVSEAQETDVQVSNPNSIKKMSPMLSVVVTNELFHNGNVEAWKRIIDSYTTKYPDLQIWVYYEGEKITDINALFKWGKVKHGSCIQFVVVGEEIKDVPKLKRYFTQGASPMFEAFLQGAPGAVLNLF
;
A
#
# COMPACT_ATOMS: atom_id res chain seq x y z
N MET A 1 -15.65 -72.03 4.04
CA MET A 1 -14.21 -71.82 3.84
C MET A 1 -13.82 -70.51 4.49
N LYS A 2 -12.97 -70.60 5.46
CA LYS A 2 -12.44 -69.51 6.29
C LYS A 2 -11.39 -68.73 5.55
N ASN A 3 -11.37 -67.42 5.62
CA ASN A 3 -10.14 -66.66 5.46
C ASN A 3 -10.15 -65.47 6.43
N GLN A 4 -9.15 -65.49 7.33
CA GLN A 4 -8.85 -64.51 8.35
C GLN A 4 -8.10 -63.30 7.77
N PRO A 5 -8.13 -62.14 8.46
CA PRO A 5 -7.39 -60.94 8.07
C PRO A 5 -5.94 -60.99 8.57
N LYS A 6 -5.03 -60.41 7.82
CA LYS A 6 -3.62 -60.21 8.17
C LYS A 6 -3.42 -58.89 8.88
N ASP A 7 -2.85 -59.00 10.07
CA ASP A 7 -2.31 -57.89 10.88
C ASP A 7 -1.16 -57.19 10.15
N THR A 8 -1.19 -55.87 10.05
CA THR A 8 -0.05 -55.04 9.66
C THR A 8 0.36 -54.14 10.82
N LYS A 9 1.54 -54.38 11.23
CA LYS A 9 2.37 -53.88 12.30
C LYS A 9 2.60 -52.38 12.22
N THR A 10 2.19 -51.66 13.25
CA THR A 10 2.49 -50.25 13.48
C THR A 10 3.96 -50.08 13.87
N THR A 11 4.74 -49.36 13.06
CA THR A 11 6.09 -48.92 13.43
C THR A 11 6.04 -47.46 13.88
N SER A 12 6.18 -47.26 15.19
CA SER A 12 6.35 -45.96 15.80
C SER A 12 7.79 -45.47 15.56
N THR A 13 7.95 -44.36 14.86
CA THR A 13 9.25 -43.70 14.74
C THR A 13 9.25 -42.48 15.65
N ALA A 14 10.11 -42.50 16.63
CA ALA A 14 10.34 -41.47 17.62
C ALA A 14 11.02 -40.22 16.96
N ILE A 15 10.54 -39.04 17.32
CA ILE A 15 11.09 -37.74 16.94
C ILE A 15 12.19 -37.37 17.95
N PRO A 16 13.40 -37.02 17.56
CA PRO A 16 14.40 -36.48 18.47
C PRO A 16 14.12 -34.99 18.75
N GLN A 17 13.98 -34.68 20.04
CA GLN A 17 13.94 -33.29 20.53
C GLN A 17 15.37 -32.72 20.50
N SER A 18 15.56 -31.64 19.77
CA SER A 18 16.78 -30.85 19.82
C SER A 18 16.54 -29.62 20.72
N THR A 19 17.09 -29.69 21.93
CA THR A 19 17.21 -28.54 22.84
C THR A 19 18.42 -27.70 22.42
N GLY A 20 18.17 -26.63 21.69
CA GLY A 20 19.18 -25.60 21.37
C GLY A 20 19.02 -24.41 22.30
N THR A 21 19.85 -24.35 23.33
CA THR A 21 20.00 -23.19 24.22
C THR A 21 20.78 -22.10 23.49
N PHE A 22 20.14 -20.99 23.16
CA PHE A 22 20.85 -19.81 22.67
C PHE A 22 21.11 -18.85 23.81
N SER A 23 22.41 -18.74 24.14
CA SER A 23 22.98 -17.81 25.09
C SER A 23 23.00 -16.39 24.54
N PHE A 24 22.39 -15.44 25.26
CA PHE A 24 22.50 -14.02 25.00
C PHE A 24 23.84 -13.50 25.54
N ALA A 25 24.72 -13.10 24.66
CA ALA A 25 25.88 -12.30 25.03
C ALA A 25 25.53 -10.80 25.00
N LYS A 26 25.62 -10.19 26.18
CA LYS A 26 25.69 -8.73 26.39
C LYS A 26 27.04 -8.21 25.92
N GLN A 27 27.02 -7.09 25.21
CA GLN A 27 28.08 -6.06 25.16
C GLN A 27 27.71 -5.10 24.01
N ASN A 28 27.80 -3.78 24.08
CA ASN A 28 28.58 -2.89 24.92
C ASN A 28 27.96 -1.48 24.82
N GLN A 29 27.94 -0.76 25.93
CA GLN A 29 27.67 0.67 25.99
C GLN A 29 28.92 1.41 25.51
N GLN A 30 28.73 2.43 24.65
CA GLN A 30 29.69 3.53 24.53
C GLN A 30 28.96 4.84 24.25
N SER A 31 28.85 5.58 25.28
CA SER A 31 29.00 7.02 25.59
C SER A 31 28.93 8.03 24.44
N LEU A 32 28.00 8.97 24.64
CA LEU A 32 27.90 10.32 24.07
C LEU A 32 29.16 11.16 24.32
N PRO A 33 29.37 12.19 23.49
CA PRO A 33 29.41 13.54 24.07
C PRO A 33 28.50 14.54 23.34
N SER A 34 27.85 15.35 24.16
CA SER A 34 27.19 16.62 23.86
C SER A 34 28.18 17.78 24.06
N PRO A 35 27.75 19.03 23.99
CA PRO A 35 27.65 19.91 22.82
C PRO A 35 28.58 21.11 22.94
N GLN A 36 28.78 21.90 21.92
CA GLN A 36 29.31 23.28 22.07
C GLN A 36 28.51 24.26 21.20
N GLU A 37 27.86 25.15 21.92
CA GLU A 37 27.39 26.44 21.45
C GLU A 37 28.55 27.34 21.03
N THR A 38 28.39 28.08 19.95
CA THR A 38 28.99 29.42 19.84
C THR A 38 28.10 30.32 18.99
N SER A 39 27.67 31.35 19.66
CA SER A 39 26.98 32.53 19.17
C SER A 39 27.90 33.37 18.26
N THR A 40 27.33 34.15 17.34
CA THR A 40 27.51 35.59 17.20
C THR A 40 27.21 36.11 15.80
N SER A 41 26.28 36.99 15.78
CA SER A 41 26.14 38.31 15.17
C SER A 41 25.77 38.49 13.71
N THR A 42 24.62 39.15 13.56
CA THR A 42 24.18 40.02 12.46
C THR A 42 25.14 41.25 12.30
N PRO A 43 25.19 41.90 11.12
CA PRO A 43 24.25 42.97 10.85
C PRO A 43 23.82 43.19 9.37
N VAL A 44 22.58 43.61 9.24
CA VAL A 44 21.95 44.66 8.38
C VAL A 44 22.79 45.34 7.31
N VAL A 45 22.25 45.44 6.05
CA VAL A 45 22.05 46.67 5.22
C VAL A 45 21.34 46.28 3.91
N SER A 46 20.16 46.78 3.73
CA SER A 46 19.50 47.67 2.75
C SER A 46 19.94 47.64 1.30
N ALA A 47 19.01 47.40 0.38
CA ALA A 47 18.51 48.26 -0.69
C ALA A 47 17.77 47.48 -1.81
N GLU A 48 16.56 47.89 -2.10
CA GLU A 48 15.74 47.64 -3.30
C GLU A 48 16.25 48.52 -4.50
N PRO A 49 15.56 48.51 -5.66
CA PRO A 49 14.78 47.52 -6.44
C PRO A 49 15.22 47.41 -7.90
N VAL A 50 14.84 46.35 -8.63
CA VAL A 50 14.62 46.41 -10.07
C VAL A 50 13.49 45.47 -10.49
N THR A 51 12.52 46.09 -11.11
CA THR A 51 11.40 45.54 -11.84
C THR A 51 11.85 44.74 -13.03
N GLU A 52 11.40 43.49 -13.16
CA GLU A 52 11.28 42.85 -14.45
C GLU A 52 10.01 42.00 -14.53
N VAL A 53 9.19 42.39 -15.47
CA VAL A 53 7.91 41.80 -15.85
C VAL A 53 8.21 40.54 -16.63
N SER A 54 7.74 39.39 -16.18
CA SER A 54 7.68 38.20 -17.00
C SER A 54 6.36 37.47 -16.80
N GLU A 55 5.63 37.52 -17.88
CA GLU A 55 4.53 36.69 -18.37
C GLU A 55 3.87 35.70 -17.39
N ALA A 56 2.61 36.00 -17.15
CA ALA A 56 1.62 35.09 -16.58
C ALA A 56 1.44 33.86 -17.47
N GLN A 57 1.93 32.72 -17.02
CA GLN A 57 1.37 31.44 -17.43
C GLN A 57 0.08 31.22 -16.62
N GLU A 58 -1.04 31.35 -17.30
CA GLU A 58 -2.33 30.92 -16.85
C GLU A 58 -2.26 29.39 -16.61
N THR A 59 -1.98 28.98 -15.38
CA THR A 59 -2.34 27.66 -14.92
C THR A 59 -3.84 27.68 -14.75
N ASP A 60 -4.52 26.95 -15.61
CA ASP A 60 -5.95 26.63 -15.54
C ASP A 60 -6.24 25.94 -14.19
N VAL A 61 -6.48 26.76 -13.19
CA VAL A 61 -6.98 26.32 -11.89
C VAL A 61 -8.42 25.98 -12.13
N GLN A 62 -8.71 24.71 -12.36
CA GLN A 62 -10.08 24.19 -12.31
C GLN A 62 -10.69 24.59 -10.97
N VAL A 63 -11.52 25.61 -11.02
CA VAL A 63 -12.34 26.06 -9.90
C VAL A 63 -13.35 24.94 -9.60
N SER A 64 -12.95 24.05 -8.71
CA SER A 64 -13.87 23.08 -8.11
C SER A 64 -14.93 23.89 -7.36
N ASN A 65 -16.18 23.73 -7.75
CA ASN A 65 -17.35 24.39 -7.18
C ASN A 65 -17.36 24.17 -5.65
N PRO A 66 -17.24 25.21 -4.79
CA PRO A 66 -17.03 25.04 -3.35
C PRO A 66 -18.25 24.47 -2.61
N ASN A 67 -19.32 24.17 -3.31
CA ASN A 67 -20.59 23.71 -2.73
C ASN A 67 -20.93 22.27 -3.11
N SER A 68 -19.99 21.50 -3.67
CA SER A 68 -20.25 20.10 -3.99
C SER A 68 -20.09 19.22 -2.75
N ILE A 69 -21.14 18.56 -2.33
CA ILE A 69 -21.14 17.62 -1.20
C ILE A 69 -20.45 16.32 -1.65
N LYS A 70 -19.19 16.17 -1.29
CA LYS A 70 -18.48 14.90 -1.51
C LYS A 70 -19.13 13.79 -0.69
N LYS A 71 -19.58 12.75 -1.37
CA LYS A 71 -20.11 11.52 -0.78
C LYS A 71 -18.96 10.53 -0.57
N MET A 72 -19.19 9.57 0.33
CA MET A 72 -18.25 8.47 0.58
C MET A 72 -19.00 7.15 0.42
N SER A 73 -18.40 6.19 -0.28
CA SER A 73 -18.95 4.83 -0.34
C SER A 73 -18.85 4.16 1.03
N PRO A 74 -19.62 3.07 1.27
CA PRO A 74 -19.30 2.19 2.39
C PRO A 74 -17.86 1.72 2.33
N MET A 75 -17.26 1.47 3.49
CA MET A 75 -15.92 0.86 3.56
C MET A 75 -16.00 -0.59 3.11
N LEU A 76 -15.19 -0.93 2.12
CA LEU A 76 -15.16 -2.26 1.53
C LEU A 76 -13.84 -2.95 1.85
N SER A 77 -13.94 -4.23 2.17
CA SER A 77 -12.81 -5.06 2.54
C SER A 77 -12.40 -6.00 1.40
N VAL A 78 -11.10 -6.16 1.22
CA VAL A 78 -10.45 -7.08 0.29
C VAL A 78 -9.51 -7.97 1.10
N VAL A 79 -9.74 -9.27 1.07
CA VAL A 79 -8.87 -10.25 1.71
C VAL A 79 -7.74 -10.62 0.74
N VAL A 80 -6.52 -10.59 1.23
CA VAL A 80 -5.35 -11.03 0.48
C VAL A 80 -5.33 -12.55 0.43
N THR A 81 -5.37 -13.12 -0.77
CA THR A 81 -5.33 -14.57 -1.00
C THR A 81 -4.00 -15.03 -1.61
N ASN A 82 -3.12 -14.11 -1.97
CA ASN A 82 -1.74 -14.42 -2.27
C ASN A 82 -0.97 -14.70 -0.97
N GLU A 83 0.05 -15.54 -0.99
CA GLU A 83 0.84 -15.86 0.21
C GLU A 83 1.49 -14.60 0.81
N LEU A 84 2.01 -13.74 -0.06
CA LEU A 84 2.54 -12.43 0.29
C LEU A 84 1.95 -11.37 -0.65
N PHE A 85 1.64 -10.22 -0.11
CA PHE A 85 1.32 -9.03 -0.90
C PHE A 85 2.64 -8.35 -1.30
N HIS A 86 3.22 -8.83 -2.39
CA HIS A 86 4.53 -8.37 -2.87
C HIS A 86 4.41 -7.24 -3.90
N ASN A 87 5.54 -6.79 -4.42
CA ASN A 87 5.60 -5.67 -5.36
C ASN A 87 4.69 -5.83 -6.59
N GLY A 88 4.52 -7.06 -7.10
CA GLY A 88 3.61 -7.34 -8.21
C GLY A 88 2.14 -7.05 -7.88
N ASN A 89 1.68 -7.39 -6.68
CA ASN A 89 0.33 -7.06 -6.21
C ASN A 89 0.16 -5.55 -6.04
N VAL A 90 1.18 -4.86 -5.52
CA VAL A 90 1.17 -3.38 -5.39
C VAL A 90 1.06 -2.73 -6.75
N GLU A 91 1.85 -3.17 -7.72
CA GLU A 91 1.81 -2.65 -9.08
C GLU A 91 0.45 -2.90 -9.75
N ALA A 92 -0.13 -4.09 -9.56
CA ALA A 92 -1.48 -4.39 -10.03
C ALA A 92 -2.52 -3.42 -9.43
N TRP A 93 -2.45 -3.16 -8.13
CA TRP A 93 -3.34 -2.22 -7.47
C TRP A 93 -3.17 -0.79 -7.96
N LYS A 94 -1.94 -0.33 -8.20
CA LYS A 94 -1.67 0.98 -8.81
C LYS A 94 -2.35 1.10 -10.16
N ARG A 95 -2.15 0.14 -11.05
CA ARG A 95 -2.76 0.15 -12.38
C ARG A 95 -4.29 0.12 -12.35
N ILE A 96 -4.87 -0.60 -11.37
CA ILE A 96 -6.32 -0.59 -11.17
C ILE A 96 -6.79 0.81 -10.72
N ILE A 97 -6.08 1.43 -9.77
CA ILE A 97 -6.35 2.79 -9.30
C ILE A 97 -6.25 3.78 -10.45
N ASP A 98 -5.15 3.74 -11.21
CA ASP A 98 -4.91 4.63 -12.34
C ASP A 98 -6.00 4.48 -13.42
N SER A 99 -6.41 3.25 -13.74
CA SER A 99 -7.50 2.99 -14.66
C SER A 99 -8.83 3.58 -14.16
N TYR A 100 -9.12 3.46 -12.85
CA TYR A 100 -10.33 3.99 -12.25
C TYR A 100 -10.33 5.52 -12.23
N THR A 101 -9.25 6.14 -11.78
CA THR A 101 -9.15 7.61 -11.68
C THR A 101 -9.04 8.28 -13.04
N THR A 102 -8.46 7.62 -14.04
CA THR A 102 -8.50 8.10 -15.42
C THR A 102 -9.93 8.12 -15.97
N LYS A 103 -10.74 7.10 -15.66
CA LYS A 103 -12.16 7.05 -16.07
C LYS A 103 -13.04 8.00 -15.28
N TYR A 104 -12.75 8.20 -14.01
CA TYR A 104 -13.53 9.01 -13.06
C TYR A 104 -12.61 10.00 -12.32
N PRO A 105 -12.18 11.11 -12.98
CA PRO A 105 -11.19 12.03 -12.41
C PRO A 105 -11.68 12.75 -11.14
N ASP A 106 -13.00 12.87 -10.96
CA ASP A 106 -13.61 13.51 -9.79
C ASP A 106 -13.71 12.56 -8.57
N LEU A 107 -13.37 11.27 -8.76
CA LEU A 107 -13.42 10.27 -7.71
C LEU A 107 -12.03 9.97 -7.16
N GLN A 108 -11.95 9.84 -5.84
CA GLN A 108 -10.74 9.49 -5.12
C GLN A 108 -10.91 8.13 -4.46
N ILE A 109 -9.86 7.32 -4.44
CA ILE A 109 -9.80 6.07 -3.71
C ILE A 109 -8.92 6.27 -2.49
N TRP A 110 -9.47 5.99 -1.30
CA TRP A 110 -8.73 5.98 -0.06
C TRP A 110 -8.56 4.53 0.40
N VAL A 111 -7.33 4.12 0.60
CA VAL A 111 -6.96 2.78 1.05
C VAL A 111 -6.60 2.81 2.52
N TYR A 112 -6.99 1.78 3.26
CA TYR A 112 -6.71 1.63 4.68
C TYR A 112 -6.14 0.24 4.96
N TYR A 113 -5.21 0.17 5.88
CA TYR A 113 -4.69 -1.08 6.40
C TYR A 113 -4.47 -0.95 7.91
N GLU A 114 -4.97 -1.92 8.68
CA GLU A 114 -4.93 -1.91 10.16
C GLU A 114 -5.50 -0.61 10.78
N GLY A 115 -6.51 -0.01 10.15
CA GLY A 115 -7.14 1.24 10.60
C GLY A 115 -6.43 2.52 10.17
N GLU A 116 -5.24 2.43 9.59
CA GLU A 116 -4.48 3.57 9.10
C GLU A 116 -4.76 3.85 7.61
N LYS A 117 -4.92 5.13 7.27
CA LYS A 117 -5.03 5.56 5.87
C LYS A 117 -3.67 5.47 5.19
N ILE A 118 -3.59 4.71 4.13
CA ILE A 118 -2.39 4.54 3.32
C ILE A 118 -2.32 5.66 2.28
N THR A 119 -1.35 6.54 2.41
CA THR A 119 -1.09 7.65 1.47
C THR A 119 -0.25 7.22 0.28
N ASP A 120 0.65 6.26 0.48
CA ASP A 120 1.46 5.64 -0.57
C ASP A 120 1.19 4.13 -0.59
N ILE A 121 0.59 3.66 -1.68
CA ILE A 121 0.26 2.22 -1.84
C ILE A 121 1.49 1.32 -1.72
N ASN A 122 2.70 1.83 -2.01
CA ASN A 122 3.94 1.08 -1.84
C ASN A 122 4.23 0.77 -0.36
N ALA A 123 3.63 1.49 0.58
CA ALA A 123 3.76 1.20 2.01
C ALA A 123 3.24 -0.19 2.38
N LEU A 124 2.24 -0.70 1.66
CA LEU A 124 1.70 -2.06 1.85
C LEU A 124 2.77 -3.14 1.62
N PHE A 125 3.72 -2.87 0.74
CA PHE A 125 4.84 -3.77 0.46
C PHE A 125 6.01 -3.58 1.44
N LYS A 126 6.39 -2.33 1.71
CA LYS A 126 7.63 -1.98 2.44
C LYS A 126 7.74 -2.62 3.83
N TRP A 127 6.63 -2.89 4.47
CA TRP A 127 6.63 -3.39 5.84
C TRP A 127 6.55 -4.92 5.93
N GLY A 128 6.35 -5.62 4.82
CA GLY A 128 6.21 -7.08 4.80
C GLY A 128 5.08 -7.61 5.70
N LYS A 129 4.17 -6.71 6.12
CA LYS A 129 3.09 -7.03 7.05
C LYS A 129 1.89 -7.65 6.36
N VAL A 130 1.65 -7.28 5.11
CA VAL A 130 0.50 -7.74 4.34
C VAL A 130 0.81 -9.10 3.73
N LYS A 131 0.07 -10.11 4.16
CA LYS A 131 0.24 -11.52 3.76
C LYS A 131 -1.12 -12.19 3.62
N HIS A 132 -1.11 -13.44 3.27
CA HIS A 132 -2.34 -14.25 3.17
C HIS A 132 -3.24 -14.08 4.40
N GLY A 133 -4.53 -13.83 4.17
CA GLY A 133 -5.52 -13.56 5.20
C GLY A 133 -5.57 -12.12 5.70
N SER A 134 -4.58 -11.27 5.37
CA SER A 134 -4.66 -9.84 5.68
C SER A 134 -5.85 -9.19 4.98
N CYS A 135 -6.44 -8.19 5.63
CA CYS A 135 -7.58 -7.45 5.11
C CYS A 135 -7.17 -6.01 4.80
N ILE A 136 -7.24 -5.63 3.53
CA ILE A 136 -7.05 -4.25 3.08
C ILE A 136 -8.43 -3.66 2.84
N GLN A 137 -8.66 -2.44 3.30
CA GLN A 137 -9.94 -1.76 3.15
C GLN A 137 -9.80 -0.56 2.21
N PHE A 138 -10.91 -0.19 1.58
CA PHE A 138 -10.95 1.03 0.77
C PHE A 138 -12.32 1.66 0.77
N VAL A 139 -12.34 2.96 0.46
CA VAL A 139 -13.54 3.75 0.20
C VAL A 139 -13.34 4.57 -1.07
N VAL A 140 -14.42 4.89 -1.75
CA VAL A 140 -14.44 5.83 -2.87
C VAL A 140 -15.10 7.12 -2.41
N VAL A 141 -14.49 8.26 -2.72
CA VAL A 141 -14.93 9.59 -2.30
C VAL A 141 -15.12 10.46 -3.53
N GLY A 142 -16.24 11.15 -3.63
CA GLY A 142 -16.56 12.08 -4.70
C GLY A 142 -18.04 12.41 -4.77
N GLU A 143 -18.46 13.13 -5.78
CA GLU A 143 -19.85 13.57 -5.90
C GLU A 143 -20.78 12.46 -6.41
N GLU A 144 -20.36 11.77 -7.45
CA GLU A 144 -21.13 10.71 -8.10
C GLU A 144 -20.34 9.40 -8.14
N ILE A 145 -20.50 8.59 -7.11
CA ILE A 145 -19.75 7.34 -6.94
C ILE A 145 -20.27 6.28 -7.91
N LYS A 146 -19.36 5.73 -8.75
CA LYS A 146 -19.66 4.75 -9.80
C LYS A 146 -18.77 3.50 -9.69
N ASP A 147 -19.24 2.39 -10.22
CA ASP A 147 -18.48 1.14 -10.45
C ASP A 147 -17.73 0.56 -9.23
N VAL A 148 -18.15 0.87 -8.00
CA VAL A 148 -17.49 0.38 -6.78
C VAL A 148 -17.48 -1.15 -6.68
N PRO A 149 -18.54 -1.88 -7.04
CA PRO A 149 -18.51 -3.36 -7.05
C PRO A 149 -17.48 -3.92 -8.04
N LYS A 150 -17.32 -3.26 -9.20
CA LYS A 150 -16.34 -3.63 -10.22
C LYS A 150 -14.92 -3.37 -9.73
N LEU A 151 -14.69 -2.22 -9.09
CA LEU A 151 -13.42 -1.87 -8.45
C LEU A 151 -13.05 -2.89 -7.36
N LYS A 152 -14.00 -3.25 -6.49
CA LYS A 152 -13.77 -4.30 -5.47
C LYS A 152 -13.34 -5.63 -6.09
N ARG A 153 -13.98 -6.06 -7.18
CA ARG A 153 -13.62 -7.30 -7.88
C ARG A 153 -12.19 -7.25 -8.40
N TYR A 154 -11.77 -6.14 -9.00
CA TYR A 154 -10.41 -5.99 -9.50
C TYR A 154 -9.39 -5.94 -8.37
N PHE A 155 -9.65 -5.23 -7.28
CA PHE A 155 -8.79 -5.25 -6.11
C PHE A 155 -8.66 -6.65 -5.50
N THR A 156 -9.75 -7.41 -5.44
CA THR A 156 -9.71 -8.80 -4.97
C THR A 156 -8.82 -9.66 -5.87
N GLN A 157 -8.94 -9.51 -7.19
CA GLN A 157 -8.07 -10.21 -8.14
C GLN A 157 -6.61 -9.73 -8.02
N GLY A 158 -6.36 -8.43 -7.87
CA GLY A 158 -5.02 -7.88 -7.65
C GLY A 158 -4.38 -8.30 -6.32
N ALA A 159 -5.18 -8.69 -5.33
CA ALA A 159 -4.72 -9.23 -4.04
C ALA A 159 -4.60 -10.77 -4.03
N SER A 160 -4.80 -11.42 -5.16
CA SER A 160 -4.74 -12.87 -5.35
C SER A 160 -3.51 -13.27 -6.18
N PRO A 161 -3.22 -14.58 -6.34
CA PRO A 161 -2.19 -15.05 -7.28
C PRO A 161 -2.46 -14.64 -8.75
N MET A 162 -3.69 -14.24 -9.08
CA MET A 162 -4.07 -13.80 -10.44
C MET A 162 -3.76 -12.33 -10.75
N PHE A 163 -3.00 -11.64 -9.89
CA PHE A 163 -2.62 -10.24 -10.07
C PHE A 163 -1.86 -9.96 -11.39
N GLU A 164 -1.17 -10.96 -11.93
CA GLU A 164 -0.37 -10.84 -13.15
C GLU A 164 -1.20 -10.39 -14.37
N ALA A 165 -2.51 -10.66 -14.37
CA ALA A 165 -3.41 -10.18 -15.40
C ALA A 165 -3.40 -8.66 -15.58
N PHE A 166 -3.09 -7.91 -14.50
CA PHE A 166 -2.98 -6.45 -14.52
C PHE A 166 -1.57 -5.94 -14.88
N LEU A 167 -0.58 -6.82 -14.96
CA LEU A 167 0.81 -6.44 -15.30
C LEU A 167 1.12 -6.54 -16.80
N GLN A 168 0.17 -7.01 -17.59
CA GLN A 168 0.34 -7.13 -19.04
C GLN A 168 0.39 -5.76 -19.71
N GLY A 169 1.15 -5.65 -20.80
CA GLY A 169 1.34 -4.41 -21.55
C GLY A 169 2.60 -3.65 -21.17
N ALA A 170 2.78 -2.46 -21.77
CA ALA A 170 3.95 -1.62 -21.51
C ALA A 170 3.96 -1.12 -20.06
N PRO A 171 5.14 -0.96 -19.44
CA PRO A 171 5.25 -0.34 -18.12
C PRO A 171 4.63 1.07 -18.15
N GLY A 172 3.79 1.40 -17.16
CA GLY A 172 3.10 2.69 -17.05
C GLY A 172 1.91 2.90 -17.99
N ALA A 173 1.56 1.93 -18.83
CA ALA A 173 0.33 2.01 -19.63
C ALA A 173 -0.91 1.91 -18.73
N VAL A 174 -1.84 2.86 -18.86
CA VAL A 174 -3.13 2.82 -18.17
C VAL A 174 -3.99 1.71 -18.77
N LEU A 175 -4.50 0.85 -17.93
CA LEU A 175 -5.40 -0.24 -18.34
C LEU A 175 -6.81 0.31 -18.60
N ASN A 176 -7.50 -0.21 -19.60
CA ASN A 176 -8.89 0.14 -19.87
C ASN A 176 -9.82 -0.87 -19.16
N LEU A 177 -9.94 -0.72 -17.84
CA LEU A 177 -10.73 -1.62 -17.00
C LEU A 177 -12.16 -1.13 -16.75
N PHE A 178 -12.40 0.18 -16.84
CA PHE A 178 -13.68 0.83 -16.49
C PHE A 178 -14.35 1.54 -17.64
#